data_00d3e87e40cefe7ca132e81c33e6b1eb
#
_entry.id   00d3e87e40cefe7ca132e81c33e6b1eb
#
_cell.length_a   1.000
_cell.length_b   1.000
_cell.length_c   1.000
_cell.angle_alpha   90.00
_cell.angle_beta   90.00
_cell.angle_gamma   90.00
#
_symmetry.space_group_name_H-M   'P 1'
#
loop_
_entity.id
_entity.type
_entity.pdbx_description
1 polymer ?
#
loop_
_entity_poly.entity_id
_entity_poly.type
_entity_poly.pdbx_seq_one_letter_code
_entity_poly.pdbx_strand_id
1 'polypeptide(L)'
;MLVTLDLFSALVDSRTGGSAALARITGGPGERLYDLWDAANKASQRDLRTWVPFAEHSRRALAAAYAELGVARDPGADTARLLDSVGDWPLWPDVADGLPALAARARVGVLSNVDDAVFARTRVASLVDDIGVLTSERLRAYKPAPEIYLRARERAGGRLVHVATSARDVRGALAAGIEVVRLRRPGHRLDPEGGTPQVEAGDLFEVARLLA
;
A
#
# COMPACT_ATOMS: atom_id res chain seq x y z
N MET A 1 -8.56 -19.57 5.49
CA MET A 1 -7.77 -18.80 4.54
C MET A 1 -7.89 -17.32 4.90
N LEU A 2 -6.78 -16.58 4.91
CA LEU A 2 -6.76 -15.12 4.96
C LEU A 2 -6.35 -14.59 3.58
N VAL A 3 -7.11 -13.63 3.05
CA VAL A 3 -6.76 -12.88 1.84
C VAL A 3 -6.38 -11.48 2.27
N THR A 4 -5.11 -11.12 2.10
CA THR A 4 -4.64 -9.77 2.36
C THR A 4 -4.50 -8.98 1.07
N LEU A 5 -4.84 -7.70 1.11
CA LEU A 5 -4.69 -6.80 -0.04
C LEU A 5 -3.69 -5.69 0.29
N ASP A 6 -2.91 -5.25 -0.70
CA ASP A 6 -2.18 -4.00 -0.56
C ASP A 6 -3.17 -2.83 -0.44
N LEU A 7 -2.83 -1.84 0.38
CA LEU A 7 -3.70 -0.68 0.60
C LEU A 7 -3.54 0.35 -0.52
N PHE A 8 -2.36 0.94 -0.57
CA PHE A 8 -2.03 1.93 -1.59
C PHE A 8 -1.70 1.23 -2.90
N SER A 9 -2.21 1.73 -4.00
CA SER A 9 -2.21 1.14 -5.32
C SER A 9 -3.23 0.01 -5.58
N ALA A 10 -3.53 -0.89 -4.65
CA ALA A 10 -4.52 -1.95 -4.87
C ALA A 10 -5.96 -1.53 -4.54
N LEU A 11 -6.17 -0.89 -3.39
CA LEU A 11 -7.49 -0.46 -2.91
C LEU A 11 -7.71 1.04 -3.08
N VAL A 12 -6.69 1.84 -2.82
CA VAL A 12 -6.71 3.30 -2.91
C VAL A 12 -5.93 3.75 -4.14
N ASP A 13 -6.51 4.62 -4.96
CA ASP A 13 -5.77 5.36 -6.00
C ASP A 13 -4.93 6.46 -5.35
N SER A 14 -3.83 6.01 -4.75
CA SER A 14 -2.96 6.86 -3.95
C SER A 14 -2.25 7.93 -4.76
N ARG A 15 -1.98 7.68 -6.07
CA ARG A 15 -1.36 8.69 -6.92
C ARG A 15 -2.31 9.86 -7.17
N THR A 16 -3.55 9.59 -7.50
CA THR A 16 -4.56 10.65 -7.67
C THR A 16 -4.80 11.40 -6.35
N GLY A 17 -5.05 10.68 -5.26
CA GLY A 17 -5.34 11.30 -3.96
C GLY A 17 -4.17 12.09 -3.39
N GLY A 18 -2.99 11.51 -3.36
CA GLY A 18 -1.77 12.14 -2.85
C GLY A 18 -1.31 13.33 -3.68
N SER A 19 -1.41 13.24 -5.02
CA SER A 19 -1.10 14.36 -5.91
C SER A 19 -2.03 15.55 -5.67
N ALA A 20 -3.33 15.30 -5.55
CA ALA A 20 -4.31 16.34 -5.24
C ALA A 20 -4.06 16.97 -3.86
N ALA A 21 -3.72 16.15 -2.86
CA ALA A 21 -3.39 16.64 -1.52
C ALA A 21 -2.14 17.52 -1.53
N LEU A 22 -1.05 17.07 -2.17
CA LEU A 22 0.19 17.85 -2.27
C LEU A 22 0.00 19.15 -3.06
N ALA A 23 -0.80 19.15 -4.12
CA ALA A 23 -1.15 20.38 -4.83
C ALA A 23 -1.88 21.38 -3.91
N ARG A 24 -2.85 20.93 -3.11
CA ARG A 24 -3.55 21.80 -2.14
C ARG A 24 -2.63 22.31 -1.04
N ILE A 25 -1.74 21.46 -0.54
CA ILE A 25 -0.82 21.82 0.56
C ILE A 25 0.21 22.85 0.10
N THR A 26 0.75 22.69 -1.10
CA THR A 26 1.91 23.47 -1.57
C THR A 26 1.55 24.58 -2.55
N GLY A 27 0.40 24.50 -3.21
CA GLY A 27 0.07 25.36 -4.36
C GLY A 27 0.90 25.06 -5.61
N GLY A 28 1.63 23.94 -5.61
CA GLY A 28 2.61 23.55 -6.63
C GLY A 28 2.24 22.32 -7.46
N PRO A 29 3.20 21.72 -8.15
CA PRO A 29 3.01 20.61 -9.06
C PRO A 29 2.80 19.29 -8.29
N GLY A 30 1.59 19.03 -7.82
CA GLY A 30 1.25 17.92 -6.93
C GLY A 30 1.65 16.55 -7.47
N GLU A 31 1.48 16.27 -8.77
CA GLU A 31 1.88 15.00 -9.37
C GLU A 31 3.40 14.78 -9.29
N ARG A 32 4.18 15.80 -9.64
CA ARG A 32 5.64 15.70 -9.58
C ARG A 32 6.13 15.53 -8.15
N LEU A 33 5.52 16.26 -7.22
CA LEU A 33 5.81 16.11 -5.78
C LEU A 33 5.47 14.71 -5.28
N TYR A 34 4.31 14.19 -5.69
CA TYR A 34 3.90 12.83 -5.31
C TYR A 34 4.88 11.77 -5.85
N ASP A 35 5.23 11.85 -7.12
CA ASP A 35 6.12 10.88 -7.75
C ASP A 35 7.50 10.86 -7.07
N LEU A 36 8.06 12.03 -6.72
CA LEU A 36 9.32 12.14 -5.98
C LEU A 36 9.20 11.64 -4.55
N TRP A 37 8.14 12.04 -3.85
CA TRP A 37 7.86 11.56 -2.50
C TRP A 37 7.68 10.05 -2.45
N ASP A 38 6.88 9.48 -3.33
CA ASP A 38 6.62 8.04 -3.39
C ASP A 38 7.90 7.24 -3.69
N ALA A 39 8.70 7.71 -4.65
CA ALA A 39 9.98 7.08 -4.99
C ALA A 39 10.97 7.12 -3.80
N ALA A 40 11.14 8.27 -3.16
CA ALA A 40 12.02 8.45 -2.01
C ALA A 40 11.53 7.65 -0.79
N ASN A 41 10.20 7.64 -0.56
CA ASN A 41 9.58 6.86 0.52
C ASN A 41 9.83 5.36 0.33
N LYS A 42 9.59 4.83 -0.86
CA LYS A 42 9.87 3.43 -1.22
C LYS A 42 11.37 3.08 -1.11
N ALA A 43 12.25 3.98 -1.50
CA ALA A 43 13.69 3.78 -1.39
C ALA A 43 14.15 3.71 0.07
N SER A 44 13.64 4.60 0.93
CA SER A 44 14.01 4.65 2.35
C SER A 44 13.55 3.45 3.19
N GLN A 45 12.62 2.64 2.66
CA GLN A 45 12.10 1.43 3.31
C GLN A 45 12.85 0.15 2.92
N ARG A 46 13.98 0.25 2.20
CA ARG A 46 14.81 -0.90 1.81
C ARG A 46 15.89 -1.13 2.86
N ASP A 47 16.26 -2.39 3.05
CA ASP A 47 17.43 -2.84 3.82
C ASP A 47 17.55 -2.23 5.24
N LEU A 48 16.40 -2.07 5.89
CA LEU A 48 16.32 -1.47 7.21
C LEU A 48 16.87 -2.45 8.27
N ARG A 49 17.87 -1.99 9.04
CA ARG A 49 18.34 -2.72 10.23
C ARG A 49 17.37 -2.62 11.40
N THR A 50 16.65 -1.54 11.49
CA THR A 50 15.67 -1.25 12.55
C THR A 50 14.43 -0.65 11.92
N TRP A 51 13.27 -1.07 12.37
CA TRP A 51 12.00 -0.51 11.92
C TRP A 51 11.88 0.97 12.32
N VAL A 52 11.43 1.79 11.40
CA VAL A 52 11.17 3.23 11.57
C VAL A 52 9.72 3.48 11.16
N PRO A 53 8.94 4.33 11.86
CA PRO A 53 7.56 4.64 11.49
C PRO A 53 7.41 5.12 10.05
N PHE A 54 6.30 4.76 9.39
CA PHE A 54 5.98 5.22 8.04
C PHE A 54 5.90 6.75 7.96
N ALA A 55 5.36 7.40 8.98
CA ALA A 55 5.30 8.85 9.05
C ALA A 55 6.69 9.50 8.97
N GLU A 56 7.71 8.90 9.59
CA GLU A 56 9.09 9.42 9.52
C GLU A 56 9.73 9.17 8.14
N HIS A 57 9.49 8.00 7.52
CA HIS A 57 9.89 7.77 6.13
C HIS A 57 9.25 8.79 5.20
N SER A 58 7.96 9.04 5.38
CA SER A 58 7.16 9.99 4.62
C SER A 58 7.71 11.43 4.74
N ARG A 59 8.06 11.85 5.97
CA ARG A 59 8.66 13.15 6.25
C ARG A 59 10.01 13.34 5.54
N ARG A 60 10.89 12.34 5.65
CA ARG A 60 12.20 12.38 4.97
C ARG A 60 12.04 12.41 3.45
N ALA A 61 11.11 11.63 2.92
CA ALA A 61 10.80 11.61 1.50
C ALA A 61 10.27 12.95 1.00
N LEU A 62 9.39 13.61 1.76
CA LEU A 62 8.86 14.92 1.40
C LEU A 62 9.95 16.00 1.47
N ALA A 63 10.83 15.94 2.47
CA ALA A 63 11.97 16.84 2.55
C ALA A 63 12.91 16.70 1.34
N ALA A 64 13.18 15.48 0.88
CA ALA A 64 13.98 15.23 -0.32
C ALA A 64 13.29 15.77 -1.60
N ALA A 65 11.98 15.55 -1.74
CA ALA A 65 11.19 16.06 -2.87
C ALA A 65 11.18 17.60 -2.90
N TYR A 66 11.06 18.23 -1.73
CA TYR A 66 11.13 19.70 -1.61
C TYR A 66 12.50 20.26 -1.99
N ALA A 67 13.56 19.59 -1.52
CA ALA A 67 14.93 19.99 -1.89
C ALA A 67 15.16 19.91 -3.40
N GLU A 68 14.69 18.82 -4.06
CA GLU A 68 14.83 18.64 -5.51
C GLU A 68 14.08 19.70 -6.31
N LEU A 69 12.92 20.15 -5.83
CA LEU A 69 12.06 21.12 -6.55
C LEU A 69 12.23 22.56 -6.05
N GLY A 70 13.13 22.81 -5.10
CA GLY A 70 13.33 24.15 -4.54
C GLY A 70 12.11 24.68 -3.75
N VAL A 71 11.33 23.81 -3.13
CA VAL A 71 10.13 24.17 -2.36
C VAL A 71 10.54 24.59 -0.94
N ALA A 72 10.40 25.85 -0.61
CA ALA A 72 10.74 26.42 0.71
C ALA A 72 9.55 26.30 1.68
N ARG A 73 9.31 25.10 2.22
CA ARG A 73 8.22 24.79 3.17
C ARG A 73 8.71 23.83 4.26
N ASP A 74 7.94 23.72 5.34
CA ASP A 74 8.20 22.76 6.42
C ASP A 74 7.70 21.35 6.02
N PRO A 75 8.61 20.40 5.73
CA PRO A 75 8.20 19.06 5.36
C PRO A 75 7.53 18.30 6.52
N GLY A 76 7.79 18.66 7.77
CA GLY A 76 7.15 18.02 8.93
C GLY A 76 5.67 18.37 9.02
N ALA A 77 5.34 19.66 9.00
CA ALA A 77 3.95 20.13 9.02
C ALA A 77 3.18 19.66 7.79
N ASP A 78 3.80 19.69 6.61
CA ASP A 78 3.14 19.28 5.37
C ASP A 78 2.97 17.75 5.25
N THR A 79 3.88 16.96 5.81
CA THR A 79 3.68 15.50 5.93
C THR A 79 2.49 15.17 6.83
N ALA A 80 2.36 15.85 7.97
CA ALA A 80 1.19 15.64 8.82
C ALA A 80 -0.12 15.89 8.05
N ARG A 81 -0.21 17.00 7.33
CA ARG A 81 -1.37 17.33 6.47
C ARG A 81 -1.60 16.30 5.35
N LEU A 82 -0.52 15.80 4.72
CA LEU A 82 -0.61 14.77 3.70
C LEU A 82 -1.17 13.47 4.27
N LEU A 83 -0.66 13.01 5.40
CA LEU A 83 -1.12 11.78 6.06
C LEU A 83 -2.51 11.91 6.70
N ASP A 84 -2.90 13.12 7.11
CA ASP A 84 -4.27 13.38 7.57
C ASP A 84 -5.28 13.33 6.41
N SER A 85 -4.84 13.64 5.18
CA SER A 85 -5.71 13.67 3.99
C SER A 85 -6.04 12.29 3.40
N VAL A 86 -5.44 11.19 3.89
CA VAL A 86 -5.62 9.84 3.27
C VAL A 86 -7.08 9.36 3.28
N GLY A 87 -7.90 9.90 4.16
CA GLY A 87 -9.35 9.66 4.18
C GLY A 87 -10.09 10.21 2.98
N ASP A 88 -9.54 11.23 2.33
CA ASP A 88 -10.11 11.85 1.12
C ASP A 88 -9.63 11.18 -0.18
N TRP A 89 -8.63 10.28 -0.09
CA TRP A 89 -8.08 9.66 -1.28
C TRP A 89 -9.08 8.69 -1.90
N PRO A 90 -9.26 8.71 -3.24
CA PRO A 90 -10.27 7.88 -3.89
C PRO A 90 -9.94 6.40 -3.78
N LEU A 91 -10.97 5.59 -3.54
CA LEU A 91 -10.90 4.15 -3.77
C LEU A 91 -11.00 3.88 -5.27
N TRP A 92 -10.44 2.76 -5.72
CA TRP A 92 -10.77 2.25 -7.04
C TRP A 92 -12.26 1.89 -7.11
N PRO A 93 -12.91 2.03 -8.30
CA PRO A 93 -14.38 1.92 -8.41
C PRO A 93 -14.98 0.59 -7.94
N ASP A 94 -14.21 -0.49 -8.02
CA ASP A 94 -14.63 -1.83 -7.63
C ASP A 94 -14.46 -2.13 -6.13
N VAL A 95 -13.83 -1.24 -5.35
CA VAL A 95 -13.42 -1.56 -3.97
C VAL A 95 -14.60 -1.58 -3.01
N ALA A 96 -15.51 -0.60 -3.11
CA ALA A 96 -16.62 -0.46 -2.16
C ALA A 96 -17.52 -1.71 -2.13
N ASP A 97 -17.79 -2.30 -3.29
CA ASP A 97 -18.63 -3.49 -3.43
C ASP A 97 -17.83 -4.79 -3.52
N GLY A 98 -16.62 -4.73 -4.09
CA GLY A 98 -15.77 -5.90 -4.28
C GLY A 98 -15.15 -6.44 -2.99
N LEU A 99 -14.82 -5.58 -2.00
CA LEU A 99 -14.34 -6.05 -0.70
C LEU A 99 -15.40 -6.85 0.07
N PRO A 100 -16.66 -6.41 0.19
CA PRO A 100 -17.72 -7.22 0.77
C PRO A 100 -17.96 -8.54 0.01
N ALA A 101 -17.91 -8.51 -1.33
CA ALA A 101 -18.07 -9.73 -2.13
C ALA A 101 -16.92 -10.74 -1.88
N LEU A 102 -15.70 -10.27 -1.69
CA LEU A 102 -14.57 -11.10 -1.30
C LEU A 102 -14.70 -11.60 0.15
N ALA A 103 -15.15 -10.74 1.07
CA ALA A 103 -15.35 -11.08 2.48
C ALA A 103 -16.42 -12.16 2.70
N ALA A 104 -17.40 -12.26 1.79
CA ALA A 104 -18.39 -13.35 1.81
C ALA A 104 -17.77 -14.74 1.51
N ARG A 105 -16.52 -14.81 1.03
CA ARG A 105 -15.84 -16.05 0.61
C ARG A 105 -14.60 -16.39 1.43
N ALA A 106 -13.95 -15.38 2.01
CA ALA A 106 -12.73 -15.55 2.77
C ALA A 106 -12.63 -14.47 3.85
N ARG A 107 -11.79 -14.72 4.84
CA ARG A 107 -11.40 -13.66 5.77
C ARG A 107 -10.52 -12.66 5.03
N VAL A 108 -10.92 -11.40 5.00
CA VAL A 108 -10.24 -10.32 4.27
C VAL A 108 -9.45 -9.44 5.23
N GLY A 109 -8.28 -9.01 4.79
CA GLY A 109 -7.42 -8.10 5.53
C GLY A 109 -6.57 -7.23 4.62
N VAL A 110 -5.71 -6.45 5.24
CA VAL A 110 -4.77 -5.55 4.56
C VAL A 110 -3.35 -5.89 4.96
N LEU A 111 -2.41 -5.91 4.01
CA LEU A 111 -0.97 -5.97 4.27
C LEU A 111 -0.30 -4.74 3.64
N SER A 112 0.09 -3.76 4.46
CA SER A 112 0.51 -2.46 3.96
C SER A 112 1.70 -1.87 4.70
N ASN A 113 2.50 -1.10 3.96
CA ASN A 113 3.63 -0.31 4.45
C ASN A 113 3.16 1.02 5.06
N VAL A 114 2.32 0.98 6.10
CA VAL A 114 1.81 2.17 6.80
C VAL A 114 1.84 1.96 8.31
N ASP A 115 1.70 3.06 9.06
CA ASP A 115 1.42 3.03 10.49
C ASP A 115 -0.08 2.80 10.73
N ASP A 116 -0.45 2.23 11.88
CA ASP A 116 -1.86 1.96 12.25
C ASP A 116 -2.70 3.23 12.21
N ALA A 117 -2.15 4.35 12.68
CA ALA A 117 -2.83 5.64 12.66
C ALA A 117 -3.13 6.16 11.24
N VAL A 118 -2.28 5.87 10.26
CA VAL A 118 -2.51 6.21 8.86
C VAL A 118 -3.59 5.30 8.27
N PHE A 119 -3.50 3.99 8.52
CA PHE A 119 -4.53 3.05 8.08
C PHE A 119 -5.92 3.43 8.62
N ALA A 120 -6.03 3.73 9.90
CA ALA A 120 -7.29 4.07 10.56
C ALA A 120 -8.01 5.29 9.95
N ARG A 121 -7.28 6.20 9.29
CA ARG A 121 -7.84 7.35 8.59
C ARG A 121 -8.37 7.02 7.19
N THR A 122 -7.99 5.89 6.61
CA THR A 122 -8.41 5.54 5.25
C THR A 122 -9.86 5.08 5.20
N ARG A 123 -10.49 5.26 4.04
CA ARG A 123 -11.85 4.73 3.79
C ARG A 123 -11.92 3.20 3.84
N VAL A 124 -10.78 2.52 3.71
CA VAL A 124 -10.69 1.05 3.79
C VAL A 124 -10.86 0.56 5.22
N ALA A 125 -10.52 1.36 6.22
CA ALA A 125 -10.56 0.97 7.63
C ALA A 125 -11.95 0.49 8.09
N SER A 126 -13.02 1.05 7.52
CA SER A 126 -14.40 0.63 7.82
C SER A 126 -14.88 -0.61 7.04
N LEU A 127 -14.06 -1.12 6.11
CA LEU A 127 -14.42 -2.23 5.21
C LEU A 127 -13.73 -3.54 5.57
N VAL A 128 -12.83 -3.54 6.55
CA VAL A 128 -12.06 -4.72 6.99
C VAL A 128 -12.03 -4.82 8.51
N ASP A 129 -12.03 -6.05 9.03
CA ASP A 129 -11.93 -6.29 10.47
C ASP A 129 -10.49 -6.06 10.97
N ASP A 130 -10.34 -5.55 12.19
CA ASP A 130 -9.03 -5.25 12.78
C ASP A 130 -8.06 -6.45 12.83
N ILE A 131 -8.58 -7.67 13.01
CA ILE A 131 -7.79 -8.91 13.00
C ILE A 131 -7.08 -9.12 11.65
N GLY A 132 -7.66 -8.64 10.55
CA GLY A 132 -7.09 -8.71 9.21
C GLY A 132 -6.10 -7.57 8.89
N VAL A 133 -5.96 -6.59 9.77
CA VAL A 133 -5.08 -5.42 9.52
C VAL A 133 -3.64 -5.75 9.90
N LEU A 134 -2.78 -5.86 8.89
CA LEU A 134 -1.36 -6.18 9.00
C LEU A 134 -0.53 -5.02 8.46
N THR A 135 -0.29 -4.02 9.30
CA THR A 135 0.54 -2.86 8.97
C THR A 135 2.02 -3.15 9.16
N SER A 136 2.88 -2.35 8.54
CA SER A 136 4.33 -2.38 8.82
C SER A 136 4.64 -2.10 10.29
N GLU A 137 3.81 -1.31 10.96
CA GLU A 137 3.95 -1.04 12.40
C GLU A 137 3.69 -2.30 13.23
N ARG A 138 2.60 -3.02 12.97
CA ARG A 138 2.25 -4.28 13.68
C ARG A 138 3.25 -5.39 13.40
N LEU A 139 3.78 -5.43 12.18
CA LEU A 139 4.70 -6.48 11.74
C LEU A 139 6.18 -6.10 11.88
N ARG A 140 6.50 -4.85 12.24
CA ARG A 140 7.88 -4.35 12.38
C ARG A 140 8.77 -4.70 11.17
N ALA A 141 8.21 -4.59 9.97
CA ALA A 141 8.89 -4.85 8.70
C ALA A 141 8.17 -4.11 7.57
N TYR A 142 8.87 -3.91 6.46
CA TYR A 142 8.36 -3.25 5.26
C TYR A 142 8.43 -4.16 4.03
N LYS A 143 7.39 -4.13 3.19
CA LYS A 143 7.48 -4.72 1.85
C LYS A 143 8.57 -4.00 1.04
N PRO A 144 9.40 -4.68 0.26
CA PRO A 144 9.32 -6.09 -0.15
C PRO A 144 10.18 -7.04 0.70
N ALA A 145 10.64 -6.67 1.89
CA ALA A 145 11.44 -7.56 2.73
C ALA A 145 10.66 -8.83 3.07
N PRO A 146 11.29 -10.04 3.01
CA PRO A 146 10.61 -11.30 3.25
C PRO A 146 9.91 -11.38 4.61
N GLU A 147 10.48 -10.71 5.60
CA GLU A 147 10.02 -10.73 6.99
C GLU A 147 8.57 -10.28 7.13
N ILE A 148 8.11 -9.28 6.38
CA ILE A 148 6.74 -8.80 6.49
C ILE A 148 5.74 -9.85 6.02
N TYR A 149 6.05 -10.57 4.95
CA TYR A 149 5.18 -11.61 4.39
C TYR A 149 5.19 -12.87 5.27
N LEU A 150 6.35 -13.25 5.80
CA LEU A 150 6.47 -14.40 6.69
C LEU A 150 5.71 -14.16 8.00
N ARG A 151 5.84 -12.98 8.61
CA ARG A 151 5.07 -12.57 9.79
C ARG A 151 3.57 -12.46 9.50
N ALA A 152 3.19 -11.98 8.31
CA ALA A 152 1.80 -11.98 7.88
C ALA A 152 1.24 -13.41 7.77
N ARG A 153 2.00 -14.35 7.21
CA ARG A 153 1.61 -15.78 7.13
C ARG A 153 1.47 -16.41 8.51
N GLU A 154 2.37 -16.12 9.42
CA GLU A 154 2.28 -16.57 10.82
C GLU A 154 1.00 -16.06 11.49
N ARG A 155 0.70 -14.75 11.34
CA ARG A 155 -0.53 -14.14 11.86
C ARG A 155 -1.80 -14.67 11.22
N ALA A 156 -1.74 -15.11 9.97
CA ALA A 156 -2.87 -15.75 9.29
C ALA A 156 -3.27 -17.08 9.92
N GLY A 157 -2.33 -17.80 10.55
CA GLY A 157 -2.55 -19.08 11.18
C GLY A 157 -2.95 -20.20 10.20
N GLY A 158 -2.59 -20.07 8.89
CA GLY A 158 -2.95 -20.99 7.84
C GLY A 158 -2.66 -20.43 6.46
N ARG A 159 -3.46 -20.83 5.44
CA ARG A 159 -3.28 -20.35 4.06
C ARG A 159 -3.43 -18.83 3.98
N LEU A 160 -2.41 -18.16 3.47
CA LEU A 160 -2.39 -16.74 3.14
C LEU A 160 -2.30 -16.58 1.63
N VAL A 161 -3.22 -15.77 1.07
CA VAL A 161 -3.15 -15.26 -0.30
C VAL A 161 -2.96 -13.76 -0.22
N HIS A 162 -2.01 -13.22 -0.98
CA HIS A 162 -1.77 -11.78 -1.04
C HIS A 162 -2.19 -11.21 -2.39
N VAL A 163 -3.07 -10.23 -2.37
CA VAL A 163 -3.53 -9.49 -3.55
C VAL A 163 -2.68 -8.23 -3.68
N ALA A 164 -1.78 -8.24 -4.65
CA ALA A 164 -0.80 -7.17 -4.88
C ALA A 164 -0.97 -6.53 -6.25
N THR A 165 -0.63 -5.26 -6.38
CA THR A 165 -0.68 -4.51 -7.64
C THR A 165 0.70 -4.13 -8.15
N SER A 166 1.56 -3.58 -7.28
CA SER A 166 2.88 -3.10 -7.68
C SER A 166 3.88 -4.24 -7.91
N ALA A 167 4.77 -4.09 -8.91
CA ALA A 167 5.82 -5.05 -9.21
C ALA A 167 6.68 -5.40 -7.98
N ARG A 168 7.00 -4.39 -7.15
CA ARG A 168 7.77 -4.55 -5.93
C ARG A 168 7.09 -5.49 -4.93
N ASP A 169 5.78 -5.33 -4.74
CA ASP A 169 5.00 -6.13 -3.80
C ASP A 169 4.81 -7.57 -4.31
N VAL A 170 4.43 -7.71 -5.59
CA VAL A 170 4.31 -9.03 -6.25
C VAL A 170 5.62 -9.81 -6.12
N ARG A 171 6.76 -9.20 -6.48
CA ARG A 171 8.08 -9.85 -6.39
C ARG A 171 8.43 -10.24 -4.96
N GLY A 172 8.22 -9.34 -3.99
CA GLY A 172 8.54 -9.62 -2.59
C GLY A 172 7.70 -10.76 -2.02
N ALA A 173 6.41 -10.78 -2.30
CA ALA A 173 5.50 -11.83 -1.83
C ALA A 173 5.84 -13.20 -2.46
N LEU A 174 6.10 -13.25 -3.78
CA LEU A 174 6.51 -14.47 -4.47
C LEU A 174 7.85 -14.99 -3.94
N ALA A 175 8.83 -14.12 -3.74
CA ALA A 175 10.14 -14.50 -3.17
C ALA A 175 10.03 -15.04 -1.74
N ALA A 176 9.04 -14.60 -0.96
CA ALA A 176 8.72 -15.12 0.36
C ALA A 176 7.89 -16.42 0.34
N GLY A 177 7.56 -16.96 -0.83
CA GLY A 177 6.76 -18.16 -0.98
C GLY A 177 5.28 -17.96 -0.60
N ILE A 178 4.76 -16.75 -0.79
CA ILE A 178 3.34 -16.43 -0.60
C ILE A 178 2.59 -16.61 -1.92
N GLU A 179 1.39 -17.18 -1.85
CA GLU A 179 0.47 -17.24 -2.97
C GLU A 179 0.00 -15.81 -3.33
N VAL A 180 0.17 -15.42 -4.60
CA VAL A 180 -0.10 -14.06 -5.07
C VAL A 180 -1.16 -14.07 -6.16
N VAL A 181 -2.18 -13.23 -5.98
CA VAL A 181 -3.05 -12.77 -7.06
C VAL A 181 -2.65 -11.35 -7.43
N ARG A 182 -2.24 -11.13 -8.67
CA ARG A 182 -1.99 -9.78 -9.14
C ARG A 182 -3.28 -9.08 -9.51
N LEU A 183 -3.60 -8.00 -8.81
CA LEU A 183 -4.70 -7.11 -9.17
C LEU A 183 -4.19 -6.04 -10.12
N ARG A 184 -4.69 -6.03 -11.36
CA ARG A 184 -4.29 -5.05 -12.37
C ARG A 184 -4.93 -3.70 -12.09
N ARG A 185 -4.10 -2.67 -11.97
CA ARG A 185 -4.54 -1.27 -11.83
C ARG A 185 -3.84 -0.39 -12.87
N PRO A 186 -4.49 0.66 -13.36
CA PRO A 186 -3.87 1.62 -14.27
C PRO A 186 -2.54 2.14 -13.74
N GLY A 187 -1.55 2.29 -14.61
CA GLY A 187 -0.23 2.82 -14.25
C GLY A 187 0.72 1.82 -13.59
N HIS A 188 0.26 0.62 -13.22
CA HIS A 188 1.11 -0.41 -12.59
C HIS A 188 1.47 -1.53 -13.55
N ARG A 189 2.76 -1.69 -13.82
CA ARG A 189 3.32 -2.77 -14.66
C ARG A 189 4.10 -3.74 -13.78
N LEU A 190 4.23 -4.99 -14.22
CA LEU A 190 5.16 -5.94 -13.62
C LEU A 190 6.60 -5.60 -14.02
N ASP A 191 7.52 -6.05 -13.20
CA ASP A 191 8.94 -6.07 -13.50
C ASP A 191 9.19 -7.20 -14.50
N PRO A 192 9.70 -6.92 -15.72
CA PRO A 192 9.95 -7.97 -16.71
C PRO A 192 10.93 -9.05 -16.27
N GLU A 193 11.85 -8.69 -15.35
CA GLU A 193 12.86 -9.60 -14.79
C GLU A 193 12.39 -10.24 -13.46
N GLY A 194 11.22 -9.85 -12.97
CA GLY A 194 10.65 -10.36 -11.72
C GLY A 194 9.88 -11.66 -11.91
N GLY A 195 9.62 -12.36 -10.80
CA GLY A 195 8.73 -13.52 -10.80
C GLY A 195 7.33 -13.15 -11.32
N THR A 196 6.76 -14.01 -12.16
CA THR A 196 5.42 -13.82 -12.72
C THR A 196 4.39 -14.47 -11.80
N PRO A 197 3.35 -13.76 -11.36
CA PRO A 197 2.25 -14.36 -10.60
C PRO A 197 1.49 -15.34 -11.50
N GLN A 198 1.06 -16.47 -10.95
CA GLN A 198 0.30 -17.48 -11.69
C GLN A 198 -1.12 -17.00 -12.01
N VAL A 199 -1.64 -16.05 -11.23
CA VAL A 199 -3.02 -15.58 -11.30
C VAL A 199 -3.04 -14.05 -11.35
N GLU A 200 -3.81 -13.51 -12.30
CA GLU A 200 -4.11 -12.08 -12.41
C GLU A 200 -5.62 -11.86 -12.41
N ALA A 201 -6.04 -10.73 -11.85
CA ALA A 201 -7.43 -10.28 -11.83
C ALA A 201 -7.52 -8.82 -12.29
N GLY A 202 -8.61 -8.46 -12.97
CA GLY A 202 -8.89 -7.10 -13.39
C GLY A 202 -9.57 -6.25 -12.31
N ASP A 203 -10.31 -6.90 -11.40
CA ASP A 203 -11.06 -6.28 -10.32
C ASP A 203 -11.21 -7.21 -9.12
N LEU A 204 -11.78 -6.72 -8.02
CA LEU A 204 -12.00 -7.50 -6.80
C LEU A 204 -13.09 -8.57 -6.94
N PHE A 205 -14.03 -8.41 -7.86
CA PHE A 205 -15.04 -9.43 -8.12
C PHE A 205 -14.41 -10.66 -8.81
N GLU A 206 -13.44 -10.41 -9.70
CA GLU A 206 -12.64 -11.48 -10.29
C GLU A 206 -11.77 -12.17 -9.24
N VAL A 207 -11.13 -11.43 -8.34
CA VAL A 207 -10.40 -12.00 -7.19
C VAL A 207 -11.34 -12.91 -6.38
N ALA A 208 -12.56 -12.46 -6.06
CA ALA A 208 -13.52 -13.24 -5.30
C ALA A 208 -13.95 -14.54 -6.03
N ARG A 209 -14.01 -14.54 -7.38
CA ARG A 209 -14.31 -15.74 -8.18
C ARG A 209 -13.13 -16.72 -8.20
N LEU A 210 -11.91 -16.22 -8.28
CA LEU A 210 -10.69 -17.06 -8.35
C LEU A 210 -10.37 -17.76 -7.02
N LEU A 211 -10.85 -17.23 -5.91
CA LEU A 211 -10.61 -17.77 -4.57
C LEU A 211 -11.82 -18.56 -3.99
N ALA A 212 -12.82 -18.81 -4.83
CA ALA A 212 -14.04 -19.55 -4.47
C ALA A 212 -13.81 -21.06 -4.33
#